data_bc3034e3b0ca23b1e35b171a75123621
#
_entry.id   bc3034e3b0ca23b1e35b171a75123621
#
_cell.length_a   1.000
_cell.length_b   1.000
_cell.length_c   1.000
_cell.angle_alpha   90.00
_cell.angle_beta   90.00
_cell.angle_gamma   90.00
#
_symmetry.space_group_name_H-M   'P 1'
#
loop_
_entity.id
_entity.type
_entity.pdbx_description
1 polymer ?
#
loop_
_entity_poly.entity_id
_entity_poly.type
_entity_poly.pdbx_seq_one_letter_code
_entity_poly.pdbx_strand_id
1 'polypeptide(L)'
;IDAATLEDVASFFETFYVPNNAVITLAGDFDSGEALGLINQYFADIPRGADVPPLAKDPTVAPLIGETVRQVVVSDVPLPRVIMAFRIPPFSSDDFAVAEVAQALLGQGRAARLYRRLVRERRVAKSVVSYAFPLLSGASMLLVWATGYPGMEHQALEAAIAEEVEDLRNAETAEVERAIALTETDLVRGLERVSER
;
A
#
# COMPACT_ATOMS: atom_id res chain seq x y z
N ILE A 1 11.03 16.56 3.41
CA ILE A 1 10.59 17.39 2.28
C ILE A 1 10.86 18.87 2.59
N ASP A 2 10.55 19.37 3.79
CA ASP A 2 10.70 20.80 4.13
C ASP A 2 12.14 21.34 4.04
N ALA A 3 13.15 20.48 4.08
CA ALA A 3 14.55 20.83 3.93
C ALA A 3 15.09 20.64 2.51
N ALA A 4 14.29 20.12 1.57
CA ALA A 4 14.70 19.89 0.19
C ALA A 4 14.78 21.22 -0.57
N THR A 5 15.88 21.41 -1.28
CA THR A 5 16.12 22.57 -2.15
C THR A 5 15.75 22.26 -3.59
N LEU A 6 15.64 23.29 -4.43
CA LEU A 6 15.45 23.10 -5.87
C LEU A 6 16.63 22.35 -6.50
N GLU A 7 17.85 22.57 -5.98
CA GLU A 7 19.06 21.90 -6.43
C GLU A 7 19.03 20.39 -6.13
N ASP A 8 18.52 19.98 -4.97
CA ASP A 8 18.33 18.57 -4.63
C ASP A 8 17.38 17.88 -5.61
N VAL A 9 16.28 18.56 -5.96
CA VAL A 9 15.31 18.05 -6.94
C VAL A 9 15.93 17.95 -8.33
N ALA A 10 16.61 18.99 -8.79
CA ALA A 10 17.28 18.99 -10.11
C ALA A 10 18.32 17.87 -10.20
N SER A 11 19.20 17.75 -9.20
CA SER A 11 20.22 16.69 -9.12
C SER A 11 19.63 15.29 -9.14
N PHE A 12 18.49 15.09 -8.46
CA PHE A 12 17.78 13.80 -8.49
C PHE A 12 17.29 13.47 -9.90
N PHE A 13 16.66 14.43 -10.60
CA PHE A 13 16.21 14.22 -11.98
C PHE A 13 17.37 13.97 -12.94
N GLU A 14 18.44 14.77 -12.86
CA GLU A 14 19.64 14.59 -13.69
C GLU A 14 20.30 13.22 -13.49
N THR A 15 20.26 12.68 -12.27
CA THR A 15 20.88 11.40 -11.94
C THR A 15 20.03 10.22 -12.37
N PHE A 16 18.72 10.26 -12.10
CA PHE A 16 17.86 9.07 -12.20
C PHE A 16 16.91 9.06 -13.38
N TYR A 17 16.55 10.24 -13.96
CA TYR A 17 15.64 10.35 -15.09
C TYR A 17 16.41 10.42 -16.42
N VAL A 18 17.15 9.38 -16.70
CA VAL A 18 17.98 9.22 -17.88
C VAL A 18 17.51 8.03 -18.71
N PRO A 19 17.71 8.03 -20.07
CA PRO A 19 17.22 6.95 -20.93
C PRO A 19 17.74 5.56 -20.55
N ASN A 20 18.97 5.46 -20.09
CA ASN A 20 19.55 4.19 -19.64
C ASN A 20 19.02 3.69 -18.28
N ASN A 21 18.13 4.44 -17.64
CA ASN A 21 17.41 4.06 -16.42
C ASN A 21 15.89 4.04 -16.64
N ALA A 22 15.42 4.12 -17.88
CA ALA A 22 14.01 4.14 -18.22
C ALA A 22 13.62 2.90 -19.03
N VAL A 23 12.42 2.39 -18.79
CA VAL A 23 11.79 1.32 -19.57
C VAL A 23 10.45 1.82 -20.07
N ILE A 24 10.21 1.71 -21.38
CA ILE A 24 8.92 2.00 -21.99
C ILE A 24 8.18 0.68 -22.19
N THR A 25 7.01 0.56 -21.61
CA THR A 25 6.10 -0.58 -21.82
C THR A 25 4.83 -0.09 -22.48
N LEU A 26 4.48 -0.72 -23.61
CA LEU A 26 3.22 -0.48 -24.32
C LEU A 26 2.38 -1.75 -24.24
N ALA A 27 1.12 -1.60 -23.83
CA ALA A 27 0.15 -2.69 -23.80
C ALA A 27 -1.19 -2.19 -24.36
N GLY A 28 -1.78 -2.95 -25.28
CA GLY A 28 -3.05 -2.59 -25.91
C GLY A 28 -3.19 -3.20 -27.30
N ASP A 29 -4.18 -2.73 -28.05
CA ASP A 29 -4.42 -3.09 -29.45
C ASP A 29 -3.76 -2.04 -30.36
N PHE A 30 -2.56 -2.32 -30.84
CA PHE A 30 -1.78 -1.45 -31.73
C PHE A 30 -0.87 -2.25 -32.66
N ASP A 31 -0.46 -1.65 -33.77
CA ASP A 31 0.59 -2.20 -34.63
C ASP A 31 1.98 -1.96 -34.03
N SER A 32 2.72 -3.05 -33.81
CA SER A 32 4.06 -2.98 -33.20
C SER A 32 5.08 -2.24 -34.06
N GLY A 33 4.96 -2.29 -35.39
CA GLY A 33 5.85 -1.58 -36.31
C GLY A 33 5.64 -0.07 -36.24
N GLU A 34 4.39 0.37 -36.26
CA GLU A 34 4.03 1.77 -36.07
C GLU A 34 4.48 2.31 -34.71
N ALA A 35 4.22 1.55 -33.65
CA ALA A 35 4.64 1.92 -32.29
C ALA A 35 6.16 2.07 -32.16
N LEU A 36 6.94 1.13 -32.71
CA LEU A 36 8.40 1.23 -32.76
C LEU A 36 8.87 2.43 -33.60
N GLY A 37 8.19 2.72 -34.72
CA GLY A 37 8.45 3.90 -35.52
C GLY A 37 8.30 5.19 -34.71
N LEU A 38 7.20 5.31 -33.96
CA LEU A 38 6.94 6.46 -33.10
C LEU A 38 7.94 6.55 -31.94
N ILE A 39 8.30 5.44 -31.30
CA ILE A 39 9.31 5.40 -30.25
C ILE A 39 10.65 5.93 -30.81
N ASN A 40 11.08 5.42 -31.95
CA ASN A 40 12.32 5.89 -32.58
C ASN A 40 12.25 7.39 -32.93
N GLN A 41 11.12 7.84 -33.49
CA GLN A 41 10.95 9.24 -33.87
C GLN A 41 11.06 10.20 -32.69
N TYR A 42 10.53 9.84 -31.52
CA TYR A 42 10.47 10.75 -30.38
C TYR A 42 11.58 10.54 -29.33
N PHE A 43 12.22 9.36 -29.30
CA PHE A 43 13.16 9.02 -28.23
C PHE A 43 14.57 8.67 -28.72
N ALA A 44 14.79 8.34 -30.01
CA ALA A 44 16.10 7.87 -30.48
C ALA A 44 17.20 8.93 -30.36
N ASP A 45 16.85 10.21 -30.49
CA ASP A 45 17.82 11.32 -30.44
C ASP A 45 18.16 11.76 -28.99
N ILE A 46 17.52 11.19 -27.99
CA ILE A 46 17.80 11.51 -26.58
C ILE A 46 19.12 10.82 -26.19
N PRO A 47 20.17 11.56 -25.83
CA PRO A 47 21.47 10.98 -25.53
C PRO A 47 21.41 10.14 -24.24
N ARG A 48 22.20 9.07 -24.22
CA ARG A 48 22.40 8.28 -23.00
C ARG A 48 22.92 9.16 -21.87
N GLY A 49 22.33 9.09 -20.68
CA GLY A 49 22.82 9.77 -19.49
C GLY A 49 24.03 9.07 -18.85
N ALA A 50 24.52 9.65 -17.77
CA ALA A 50 25.53 9.02 -16.92
C ALA A 50 25.02 7.69 -16.35
N ASP A 51 25.95 6.83 -15.92
CA ASP A 51 25.56 5.59 -15.25
C ASP A 51 24.94 5.91 -13.89
N VAL A 52 23.76 5.33 -13.65
CA VAL A 52 23.04 5.51 -12.40
C VAL A 52 23.80 4.83 -11.26
N PRO A 53 24.00 5.50 -10.13
CA PRO A 53 24.63 4.87 -8.97
C PRO A 53 23.92 3.58 -8.58
N PRO A 54 24.65 2.53 -8.19
CA PRO A 54 24.02 1.31 -7.71
C PRO A 54 23.15 1.62 -6.49
N LEU A 55 21.96 1.03 -6.45
CA LEU A 55 21.11 1.12 -5.26
C LEU A 55 21.90 0.64 -4.04
N ALA A 56 21.83 1.41 -2.95
CA ALA A 56 22.34 0.95 -1.68
C ALA A 56 21.73 -0.42 -1.40
N LYS A 57 22.57 -1.38 -1.03
CA LYS A 57 22.06 -2.70 -0.61
C LYS A 57 21.04 -2.48 0.49
N ASP A 58 19.87 -3.01 0.28
CA ASP A 58 18.76 -2.88 1.21
C ASP A 58 19.20 -3.29 2.61
N PRO A 59 19.11 -2.42 3.61
CA PRO A 59 19.33 -2.83 4.97
C PRO A 59 18.29 -3.89 5.31
N THR A 60 18.74 -5.00 5.88
CA THR A 60 17.82 -6.04 6.35
C THR A 60 16.84 -5.42 7.34
N VAL A 61 15.59 -5.25 6.92
CA VAL A 61 14.54 -4.73 7.78
C VAL A 61 14.07 -5.87 8.68
N ALA A 62 14.22 -5.69 9.99
CA ALA A 62 13.74 -6.69 10.94
C ALA A 62 12.23 -6.91 10.76
N PRO A 63 11.75 -8.17 10.73
CA PRO A 63 10.33 -8.48 10.54
C PRO A 63 9.46 -7.95 11.68
N LEU A 64 10.04 -7.74 12.86
CA LEU A 64 9.39 -7.15 14.03
C LEU A 64 10.07 -5.85 14.42
N ILE A 65 9.28 -4.87 14.85
CA ILE A 65 9.79 -3.57 15.29
C ILE A 65 10.37 -3.65 16.74
N GLY A 66 10.02 -4.70 17.48
CA GLY A 66 10.42 -4.88 18.88
C GLY A 66 9.43 -4.27 19.86
N GLU A 67 9.14 -2.99 19.73
CA GLU A 67 8.17 -2.29 20.58
C GLU A 67 7.23 -1.41 19.74
N THR A 68 6.06 -1.13 20.30
CA THR A 68 5.09 -0.24 19.64
C THR A 68 5.51 1.21 19.79
N VAL A 69 5.69 1.89 18.66
CA VAL A 69 5.95 3.34 18.64
C VAL A 69 4.62 4.07 18.46
N ARG A 70 4.35 5.04 19.36
CA ARG A 70 3.16 5.89 19.31
C ARG A 70 3.53 7.34 19.11
N GLN A 71 2.85 7.99 18.18
CA GLN A 71 2.98 9.41 17.94
C GLN A 71 1.60 10.05 17.87
N VAL A 72 1.41 11.15 18.59
CA VAL A 72 0.19 11.95 18.52
C VAL A 72 0.52 13.24 17.77
N VAL A 73 -0.23 13.49 16.70
CA VAL A 73 -0.12 14.72 15.91
C VAL A 73 -1.39 15.53 16.13
N VAL A 74 -1.24 16.74 16.66
CA VAL A 74 -2.34 17.68 16.83
C VAL A 74 -2.43 18.55 15.58
N SER A 75 -3.61 18.60 14.97
CA SER A 75 -3.87 19.39 13.76
C SER A 75 -5.30 19.91 13.79
N ASP A 76 -5.58 20.97 13.02
CA ASP A 76 -6.93 21.50 12.86
C ASP A 76 -7.74 20.60 11.89
N VAL A 77 -8.19 19.48 12.42
CA VAL A 77 -8.99 18.49 11.69
C VAL A 77 -10.32 18.24 12.42
N PRO A 78 -11.42 18.07 11.69
CA PRO A 78 -12.75 17.96 12.29
C PRO A 78 -12.97 16.66 13.07
N LEU A 79 -12.21 15.63 12.80
CA LEU A 79 -12.43 14.29 13.37
C LEU A 79 -11.10 13.63 13.78
N PRO A 80 -11.09 12.91 14.90
CA PRO A 80 -9.93 12.13 15.29
C PRO A 80 -9.72 10.95 14.34
N ARG A 81 -8.46 10.64 14.05
CA ARG A 81 -8.06 9.48 13.25
C ARG A 81 -6.93 8.73 13.93
N VAL A 82 -7.05 7.42 13.95
CA VAL A 82 -5.98 6.51 14.37
C VAL A 82 -5.50 5.77 13.13
N ILE A 83 -4.19 5.68 12.97
CA ILE A 83 -3.52 4.89 11.92
C ILE A 83 -2.59 3.93 12.63
N MET A 84 -2.76 2.64 12.36
CA MET A 84 -1.87 1.58 12.83
C MET A 84 -1.15 0.97 11.63
N ALA A 85 0.17 0.82 11.76
CA ALA A 85 1.00 0.22 10.73
C ALA A 85 1.72 -1.00 11.31
N PHE A 86 1.62 -2.12 10.62
CA PHE A 86 2.27 -3.38 10.96
C PHE A 86 3.22 -3.76 9.84
N ARG A 87 4.40 -4.27 10.19
CA ARG A 87 5.29 -4.91 9.20
C ARG A 87 4.71 -6.26 8.81
N ILE A 88 4.66 -6.49 7.52
CA ILE A 88 4.27 -7.76 6.91
C ILE A 88 5.36 -8.20 5.93
N PRO A 89 5.38 -9.48 5.50
CA PRO A 89 6.34 -9.96 4.51
C PRO A 89 6.41 -9.08 3.27
N PRO A 90 7.58 -8.99 2.60
CA PRO A 90 7.72 -8.21 1.37
C PRO A 90 6.85 -8.79 0.25
N PHE A 91 6.48 -7.96 -0.72
CA PHE A 91 5.64 -8.37 -1.86
C PHE A 91 6.23 -9.52 -2.68
N SER A 92 7.56 -9.68 -2.66
CA SER A 92 8.27 -10.78 -3.31
C SER A 92 8.14 -12.14 -2.59
N SER A 93 7.51 -12.18 -1.42
CA SER A 93 7.32 -13.39 -0.62
C SER A 93 5.93 -13.98 -0.83
N ASP A 94 5.81 -15.31 -0.89
CA ASP A 94 4.52 -16.01 -0.94
C ASP A 94 3.64 -15.68 0.29
N ASP A 95 4.26 -15.38 1.43
CA ASP A 95 3.56 -14.98 2.65
C ASP A 95 2.84 -13.62 2.53
N PHE A 96 3.16 -12.81 1.51
CA PHE A 96 2.43 -11.56 1.26
C PHE A 96 0.96 -11.82 0.90
N ALA A 97 0.69 -12.87 0.14
CA ALA A 97 -0.69 -13.27 -0.21
C ALA A 97 -1.53 -13.60 1.04
N VAL A 98 -0.90 -14.18 2.08
CA VAL A 98 -1.57 -14.42 3.36
C VAL A 98 -1.93 -13.09 4.03
N ALA A 99 -1.05 -12.10 3.97
CA ALA A 99 -1.32 -10.77 4.50
C ALA A 99 -2.42 -10.02 3.73
N GLU A 100 -2.53 -10.22 2.41
CA GLU A 100 -3.64 -9.69 1.59
C GLU A 100 -4.99 -10.30 2.00
N VAL A 101 -5.05 -11.61 2.22
CA VAL A 101 -6.26 -12.26 2.71
C VAL A 101 -6.62 -11.77 4.12
N ALA A 102 -5.65 -11.62 5.01
CA ALA A 102 -5.86 -11.05 6.34
C ALA A 102 -6.38 -9.60 6.28
N GLN A 103 -5.84 -8.79 5.37
CA GLN A 103 -6.31 -7.43 5.10
C GLN A 103 -7.76 -7.42 4.61
N ALA A 104 -8.10 -8.31 3.66
CA ALA A 104 -9.46 -8.43 3.13
C ALA A 104 -10.46 -8.82 4.22
N LEU A 105 -10.09 -9.74 5.09
CA LEU A 105 -10.89 -10.17 6.24
C LEU A 105 -11.12 -9.02 7.22
N LEU A 106 -10.08 -8.20 7.47
CA LEU A 106 -10.16 -7.06 8.37
C LEU A 106 -11.04 -5.94 7.82
N GLY A 107 -10.82 -5.51 6.59
CA GLY A 107 -11.36 -4.23 6.14
C GLY A 107 -11.95 -4.18 4.73
N GLN A 108 -11.98 -5.27 3.97
CA GLN A 108 -12.51 -5.24 2.61
C GLN A 108 -14.04 -5.44 2.58
N GLY A 109 -14.73 -4.35 2.27
CA GLY A 109 -16.18 -4.35 2.14
C GLY A 109 -16.94 -4.27 3.47
N ARG A 110 -18.28 -4.25 3.35
CA ARG A 110 -19.16 -4.03 4.51
C ARG A 110 -19.35 -5.23 5.44
N ALA A 111 -18.94 -6.41 4.99
CA ALA A 111 -18.97 -7.65 5.78
C ALA A 111 -17.67 -7.88 6.55
N ALA A 112 -16.63 -7.09 6.27
CA ALA A 112 -15.35 -7.17 6.96
C ALA A 112 -15.47 -6.82 8.44
N ARG A 113 -14.58 -7.38 9.26
CA ARG A 113 -14.64 -7.30 10.72
C ARG A 113 -14.65 -5.86 11.24
N LEU A 114 -13.70 -5.03 10.79
CA LEU A 114 -13.61 -3.65 11.23
C LEU A 114 -14.88 -2.86 10.92
N TYR A 115 -15.43 -3.00 9.70
CA TYR A 115 -16.65 -2.27 9.36
C TYR A 115 -17.83 -2.76 10.16
N ARG A 116 -18.03 -4.09 10.26
CA ARG A 116 -19.11 -4.69 11.01
C ARG A 116 -19.08 -4.27 12.47
N ARG A 117 -17.93 -4.46 13.14
CA ARG A 117 -17.82 -4.25 14.58
C ARG A 117 -17.64 -2.78 14.97
N LEU A 118 -16.77 -2.03 14.31
CA LEU A 118 -16.47 -0.65 14.72
C LEU A 118 -17.50 0.35 14.19
N VAL A 119 -17.99 0.16 12.96
CA VAL A 119 -18.90 1.12 12.33
C VAL A 119 -20.37 0.81 12.60
N ARG A 120 -20.78 -0.47 12.43
CA ARG A 120 -22.21 -0.84 12.54
C ARG A 120 -22.65 -1.20 13.96
N GLU A 121 -21.90 -2.04 14.65
CA GLU A 121 -22.28 -2.60 15.95
C GLU A 121 -21.91 -1.64 17.08
N ARG A 122 -20.62 -1.35 17.27
CA ARG A 122 -20.11 -0.52 18.37
C ARG A 122 -20.26 0.98 18.12
N ARG A 123 -20.34 1.39 16.87
CA ARG A 123 -20.45 2.80 16.43
C ARG A 123 -19.35 3.71 17.02
N VAL A 124 -18.15 3.19 17.17
CA VAL A 124 -16.98 3.93 17.62
C VAL A 124 -16.24 4.61 16.47
N ALA A 125 -16.41 4.12 15.24
CA ALA A 125 -15.80 4.68 14.05
C ALA A 125 -16.86 5.09 13.02
N LYS A 126 -16.63 6.21 12.34
CA LYS A 126 -17.39 6.67 11.18
C LYS A 126 -16.98 5.92 9.91
N SER A 127 -15.69 5.63 9.79
CA SER A 127 -15.12 4.88 8.68
C SER A 127 -13.87 4.11 9.14
N VAL A 128 -13.63 3.02 8.46
CA VAL A 128 -12.45 2.17 8.65
C VAL A 128 -11.89 1.78 7.30
N VAL A 129 -10.58 1.61 7.22
CA VAL A 129 -9.87 1.13 6.03
C VAL A 129 -8.74 0.23 6.49
N SER A 130 -8.51 -0.86 5.76
CA SER A 130 -7.27 -1.64 5.83
C SER A 130 -6.66 -1.74 4.45
N TYR A 131 -5.34 -1.75 4.38
CA TYR A 131 -4.61 -1.83 3.12
C TYR A 131 -3.26 -2.51 3.33
N ALA A 132 -2.97 -3.54 2.54
CA ALA A 132 -1.65 -4.16 2.47
C ALA A 132 -0.82 -3.39 1.43
N PHE A 133 0.12 -2.57 1.90
CA PHE A 133 0.98 -1.74 1.06
C PHE A 133 2.18 -2.57 0.58
N PRO A 134 2.25 -2.92 -0.72
CA PRO A 134 3.30 -3.79 -1.24
C PRO A 134 4.61 -3.02 -1.40
N LEU A 135 5.67 -3.54 -0.80
CA LEU A 135 7.04 -3.10 -1.03
C LEU A 135 7.86 -4.30 -1.52
N LEU A 136 8.66 -4.09 -2.57
CA LEU A 136 9.41 -5.18 -3.22
C LEU A 136 10.54 -5.71 -2.33
N SER A 137 11.11 -4.85 -1.50
CA SER A 137 12.24 -5.17 -0.63
C SER A 137 12.02 -4.65 0.78
N GLY A 138 12.74 -5.23 1.75
CA GLY A 138 12.62 -4.92 3.15
C GLY A 138 11.38 -5.58 3.79
N ALA A 139 10.41 -4.80 4.23
CA ALA A 139 9.15 -5.28 4.76
C ALA A 139 8.00 -4.45 4.17
N SER A 140 6.96 -5.11 3.71
CA SER A 140 5.69 -4.47 3.36
C SER A 140 4.95 -3.99 4.61
N MET A 141 3.85 -3.26 4.43
CA MET A 141 3.09 -2.73 5.55
C MET A 141 1.60 -3.07 5.44
N LEU A 142 1.02 -3.57 6.51
CA LEU A 142 -0.42 -3.57 6.69
C LEU A 142 -0.80 -2.29 7.43
N LEU A 143 -1.56 -1.44 6.77
CA LEU A 143 -2.10 -0.21 7.31
C LEU A 143 -3.56 -0.42 7.69
N VAL A 144 -3.92 -0.04 8.91
CA VAL A 144 -5.31 -0.02 9.37
C VAL A 144 -5.58 1.36 9.94
N TRP A 145 -6.63 2.03 9.46
CA TRP A 145 -7.03 3.29 10.06
C TRP A 145 -8.52 3.39 10.28
N ALA A 146 -8.89 4.09 11.33
CA ALA A 146 -10.25 4.42 11.66
C ALA A 146 -10.40 5.92 11.90
N THR A 147 -11.48 6.50 11.41
CA THR A 147 -11.91 7.86 11.70
C THR A 147 -13.07 7.81 12.67
N GLY A 148 -12.91 8.45 13.83
CA GLY A 148 -13.93 8.50 14.88
C GLY A 148 -15.03 9.52 14.61
N TYR A 149 -16.02 9.54 15.49
CA TYR A 149 -17.00 10.62 15.55
C TYR A 149 -16.43 11.83 16.31
N PRO A 150 -17.05 13.02 16.19
CA PRO A 150 -16.65 14.17 16.99
C PRO A 150 -16.63 13.84 18.49
N GLY A 151 -15.56 14.18 19.18
CA GLY A 151 -15.40 13.91 20.62
C GLY A 151 -14.99 12.48 20.97
N MET A 152 -14.75 11.60 19.99
CA MET A 152 -14.23 10.25 20.24
C MET A 152 -12.76 10.32 20.65
N GLU A 153 -12.42 9.67 21.76
CA GLU A 153 -11.05 9.55 22.22
C GLU A 153 -10.24 8.61 21.30
N HIS A 154 -9.05 9.03 20.91
CA HIS A 154 -8.20 8.23 20.00
C HIS A 154 -7.77 6.90 20.63
N GLN A 155 -7.58 6.85 21.95
CA GLN A 155 -7.25 5.61 22.66
C GLN A 155 -8.36 4.56 22.55
N ALA A 156 -9.62 4.98 22.57
CA ALA A 156 -10.75 4.07 22.38
C ALA A 156 -10.79 3.48 20.95
N LEU A 157 -10.46 4.29 19.95
CA LEU A 157 -10.30 3.82 18.55
C LEU A 157 -9.12 2.86 18.42
N GLU A 158 -7.96 3.20 19.01
CA GLU A 158 -6.77 2.37 19.01
C GLU A 158 -7.07 0.98 19.61
N ALA A 159 -7.67 0.97 20.79
CA ALA A 159 -8.03 -0.28 21.48
C ALA A 159 -9.01 -1.13 20.67
N ALA A 160 -10.00 -0.51 20.02
CA ALA A 160 -10.97 -1.19 19.21
C ALA A 160 -10.34 -1.81 17.94
N ILE A 161 -9.41 -1.13 17.29
CA ILE A 161 -8.68 -1.69 16.14
C ILE A 161 -7.77 -2.84 16.59
N ALA A 162 -7.02 -2.64 17.68
CA ALA A 162 -6.10 -3.64 18.21
C ALA A 162 -6.82 -4.94 18.57
N GLU A 163 -8.01 -4.86 19.20
CA GLU A 163 -8.86 -5.99 19.53
C GLU A 163 -9.23 -6.80 18.28
N GLU A 164 -9.63 -6.14 17.19
CA GLU A 164 -9.99 -6.81 15.95
C GLU A 164 -8.79 -7.44 15.21
N VAL A 165 -7.65 -6.76 15.23
CA VAL A 165 -6.41 -7.32 14.67
C VAL A 165 -5.96 -8.55 15.46
N GLU A 166 -6.04 -8.49 16.77
CA GLU A 166 -5.68 -9.62 17.63
C GLU A 166 -6.65 -10.81 17.49
N ASP A 167 -7.95 -10.54 17.29
CA ASP A 167 -8.99 -11.55 17.12
C ASP A 167 -8.93 -12.23 15.73
N LEU A 168 -8.06 -11.79 14.80
CA LEU A 168 -7.85 -12.50 13.53
C LEU A 168 -7.47 -13.97 13.72
N ARG A 169 -6.76 -14.30 14.78
CA ARG A 169 -6.41 -15.69 15.14
C ARG A 169 -7.62 -16.61 15.33
N ASN A 170 -8.78 -16.02 15.63
CA ASN A 170 -10.05 -16.71 15.84
C ASN A 170 -10.97 -16.58 14.62
N ALA A 171 -10.40 -16.33 13.43
CA ALA A 171 -11.21 -16.22 12.21
C ALA A 171 -11.89 -17.56 11.89
N GLU A 172 -13.18 -17.48 11.60
CA GLU A 172 -13.95 -18.65 11.16
C GLU A 172 -13.61 -19.00 9.72
N THR A 173 -13.64 -20.29 9.37
CA THR A 173 -13.36 -20.79 8.02
C THR A 173 -14.16 -20.03 6.95
N ALA A 174 -15.44 -19.79 7.18
CA ALA A 174 -16.30 -19.06 6.25
C ALA A 174 -15.88 -17.59 6.04
N GLU A 175 -15.29 -16.93 7.05
CA GLU A 175 -14.74 -15.58 6.91
C GLU A 175 -13.49 -15.59 6.04
N VAL A 176 -12.63 -16.58 6.24
CA VAL A 176 -11.39 -16.75 5.46
C VAL A 176 -11.72 -17.08 4.00
N GLU A 177 -12.60 -18.05 3.74
CA GLU A 177 -13.04 -18.41 2.39
C GLU A 177 -13.64 -17.21 1.65
N ARG A 178 -14.44 -16.40 2.32
CA ARG A 178 -14.96 -15.16 1.74
C ARG A 178 -13.86 -14.16 1.42
N ALA A 179 -12.88 -13.99 2.29
CA ALA A 179 -11.76 -13.08 2.06
C ALA A 179 -10.91 -13.53 0.87
N ILE A 180 -10.63 -14.82 0.75
CA ILE A 180 -9.94 -15.42 -0.41
C ILE A 180 -10.72 -15.12 -1.70
N ALA A 181 -12.01 -15.43 -1.73
CA ALA A 181 -12.85 -15.20 -2.91
C ALA A 181 -12.91 -13.72 -3.33
N LEU A 182 -12.89 -12.79 -2.36
CA LEU A 182 -12.82 -11.36 -2.65
C LEU A 182 -11.47 -10.98 -3.25
N THR A 183 -10.37 -11.44 -2.68
CA THR A 183 -9.02 -11.15 -3.17
C THR A 183 -8.82 -11.71 -4.58
N GLU A 184 -9.23 -12.94 -4.84
CA GLU A 184 -9.20 -13.55 -6.17
C GLU A 184 -10.06 -12.79 -7.19
N THR A 185 -11.26 -12.37 -6.78
CA THR A 185 -12.17 -11.59 -7.63
C THR A 185 -11.56 -10.25 -8.03
N ASP A 186 -10.91 -9.56 -7.08
CA ASP A 186 -10.28 -8.28 -7.35
C ASP A 186 -9.05 -8.43 -8.24
N LEU A 187 -8.27 -9.50 -8.06
CA LEU A 187 -7.16 -9.83 -8.95
C LEU A 187 -7.66 -10.07 -10.39
N VAL A 188 -8.69 -10.91 -10.57
CA VAL A 188 -9.25 -11.20 -11.91
C VAL A 188 -9.82 -9.93 -12.55
N ARG A 189 -10.54 -9.11 -11.79
CA ARG A 189 -11.07 -7.83 -12.28
C ARG A 189 -9.97 -6.83 -12.62
N GLY A 190 -8.87 -6.83 -11.86
CA GLY A 190 -7.69 -6.04 -12.18
C GLY A 190 -7.17 -6.38 -13.57
N LEU A 191 -7.07 -7.66 -13.93
CA LEU A 191 -6.60 -8.12 -15.23
C LEU A 191 -7.50 -7.72 -16.41
N GLU A 192 -8.74 -7.28 -16.18
CA GLU A 192 -9.60 -6.71 -17.23
C GLU A 192 -9.10 -5.34 -17.71
N ARG A 193 -8.31 -4.65 -16.89
CA ARG A 193 -7.74 -3.34 -17.22
C ARG A 193 -6.34 -3.50 -17.80
N VAL A 194 -6.11 -2.85 -18.93
CA VAL A 194 -4.79 -2.88 -19.59
C VAL A 194 -3.68 -2.36 -18.70
N SER A 195 -3.98 -1.37 -17.83
CA SER A 195 -3.01 -0.77 -16.90
C SER A 195 -2.58 -1.69 -15.74
N GLU A 196 -3.28 -2.82 -15.54
CA GLU A 196 -3.03 -3.73 -14.42
C GLU A 196 -2.53 -5.12 -14.90
N ARG A 197 -2.34 -5.28 -16.21
CA ARG A 197 -1.71 -6.43 -16.85
C ARG A 197 -0.21 -6.24 -16.93
#